data_d9064e9ff282fec05f3d81cb66151a81
#
_entry.id   d9064e9ff282fec05f3d81cb66151a81
#
_cell.length_a   1.000
_cell.length_b   1.000
_cell.length_c   1.000
_cell.angle_alpha   90.00
_cell.angle_beta   90.00
_cell.angle_gamma   90.00
#
_symmetry.space_group_name_H-M   'P 1'
#
loop_
_entity.id
_entity.type
_entity.pdbx_description
1 polymer ?
#
loop_
_entity_poly.entity_id
_entity_poly.type
_entity_poly.pdbx_seq_one_letter_code
_entity_poly.pdbx_strand_id
1 'polypeptide(L)'
;MRKTRFLTALTLCSLFPVSLTAQSITPVPIPQPMPIPHPVINISQPLPVEVPLPHVLPVSVGDYDRDLPVQEQETIQKSFSFSGAPHKSLEIDNVWGSIEVVGTNSDQVQLTVNKATRAESKDKLEQARKEVTLDITEQQGLLKLYVNGPFRCHCDDGCGHREFEGYVVKMDFQLRVPRDIDIKVKTVNEGRVVVRDINGSFLVRNVNGDIEMNNIAGSGTARTVNGPVKVAFRQNPQEASDFQTINGNVELRFTQGLAADFRFKTFNGSIYSDFPVTALPVRAVQEEHRGAKVVFHADRYTGVRVSSGGPEIKVENLNGDIRILENHE
;
A
#
# COMPACT_ATOMS: atom_id res chain seq x y z
N MET A 1 -69.19 55.54 -22.73
CA MET A 1 -70.67 55.33 -22.89
C MET A 1 -71.08 54.20 -21.95
N ARG A 2 -72.16 54.46 -21.16
CA ARG A 2 -72.96 53.58 -20.24
C ARG A 2 -72.18 53.02 -19.02
N LYS A 3 -72.26 53.56 -17.83
CA LYS A 3 -73.35 53.78 -16.83
C LYS A 3 -74.28 52.59 -16.64
N THR A 4 -74.22 52.01 -15.42
CA THR A 4 -75.39 51.68 -14.54
C THR A 4 -74.80 51.09 -13.24
N ARG A 5 -74.87 51.59 -12.13
CA ARG A 5 -75.78 51.98 -11.02
C ARG A 5 -76.58 50.81 -10.41
N PHE A 6 -76.52 50.82 -9.02
CA PHE A 6 -77.44 50.38 -7.98
C PHE A 6 -77.24 48.97 -7.46
N LEU A 7 -77.28 48.62 -6.17
CA LEU A 7 -78.16 49.15 -5.11
C LEU A 7 -77.60 48.68 -3.72
N THR A 8 -77.75 49.57 -2.77
CA THR A 8 -77.59 49.41 -1.32
C THR A 8 -78.54 48.36 -0.70
N ALA A 9 -78.02 47.61 0.29
CA ALA A 9 -78.85 46.98 1.31
C ALA A 9 -78.15 47.07 2.67
N LEU A 10 -78.65 47.93 3.52
CA LEU A 10 -78.31 48.08 4.92
C LEU A 10 -79.04 47.01 5.72
N THR A 11 -78.38 46.21 6.47
CA THR A 11 -79.01 45.36 7.50
C THR A 11 -78.24 45.50 8.82
N LEU A 12 -78.92 46.11 9.71
CA LEU A 12 -78.58 46.33 11.13
C LEU A 12 -78.75 45.00 11.86
N CYS A 13 -77.76 44.50 12.54
CA CYS A 13 -78.05 43.53 13.63
C CYS A 13 -76.97 43.54 14.71
N SER A 14 -77.39 44.00 15.80
CA SER A 14 -77.09 43.76 17.21
C SER A 14 -75.68 43.37 17.67
N LEU A 15 -75.14 44.29 18.45
CA LEU A 15 -74.04 44.15 19.39
C LEU A 15 -74.34 43.12 20.47
N PHE A 16 -73.53 42.09 20.59
CA PHE A 16 -73.34 41.32 21.81
C PHE A 16 -71.85 41.44 22.23
N PRO A 17 -71.55 41.79 23.49
CA PRO A 17 -70.18 41.77 23.97
C PRO A 17 -69.72 40.32 24.24
N VAL A 18 -68.81 39.80 23.48
CA VAL A 18 -68.12 38.57 23.83
C VAL A 18 -66.95 38.96 24.75
N SER A 19 -67.03 38.51 25.98
CA SER A 19 -65.94 38.57 26.94
C SER A 19 -64.79 37.68 26.50
N LEU A 20 -63.68 38.24 26.06
CA LEU A 20 -62.46 37.50 25.74
C LEU A 20 -61.73 37.21 27.05
N THR A 21 -61.88 36.02 27.61
CA THR A 21 -60.96 35.52 28.66
C THR A 21 -59.63 35.20 28.03
N ALA A 22 -58.63 35.97 28.35
CA ALA A 22 -57.23 35.70 27.97
C ALA A 22 -56.77 34.41 28.71
N GLN A 23 -56.71 33.28 27.99
CA GLN A 23 -56.01 32.11 28.48
C GLN A 23 -54.52 32.39 28.32
N SER A 24 -53.79 32.39 29.43
CA SER A 24 -52.33 32.41 29.44
C SER A 24 -51.79 31.12 28.81
N ILE A 25 -51.20 31.26 27.61
CA ILE A 25 -50.49 30.19 26.96
C ILE A 25 -49.16 30.02 27.69
N THR A 26 -49.02 28.99 28.51
CA THR A 26 -47.73 28.57 29.05
C THR A 26 -46.83 28.17 27.88
N PRO A 27 -45.58 28.69 27.73
CA PRO A 27 -44.72 28.26 26.68
C PRO A 27 -44.35 26.79 26.85
N VAL A 28 -44.57 26.01 25.82
CA VAL A 28 -44.14 24.61 25.75
C VAL A 28 -42.63 24.59 25.76
N PRO A 29 -41.94 23.89 26.69
CA PRO A 29 -40.49 23.80 26.69
C PRO A 29 -40.00 23.22 25.36
N ILE A 30 -39.11 23.94 24.71
CA ILE A 30 -38.41 23.49 23.49
C ILE A 30 -37.64 22.25 23.90
N PRO A 31 -37.85 21.06 23.23
CA PRO A 31 -37.03 19.90 23.49
C PRO A 31 -35.58 20.24 23.24
N GLN A 32 -34.71 20.00 24.22
CA GLN A 32 -33.27 20.12 24.02
C GLN A 32 -32.88 19.13 22.91
N PRO A 33 -32.01 19.54 21.96
CA PRO A 33 -31.51 18.61 20.96
C PRO A 33 -30.81 17.47 21.68
N MET A 34 -31.30 16.26 21.45
CA MET A 34 -30.60 15.04 21.90
C MET A 34 -29.20 15.05 21.34
N PRO A 35 -28.17 14.70 22.13
CA PRO A 35 -26.83 14.54 21.59
C PRO A 35 -26.90 13.55 20.44
N ILE A 36 -26.46 13.99 19.26
CA ILE A 36 -26.32 13.14 18.09
C ILE A 36 -25.34 12.04 18.50
N PRO A 37 -25.73 10.75 18.50
CA PRO A 37 -24.77 9.71 18.77
C PRO A 37 -23.68 9.82 17.70
N HIS A 38 -22.44 10.02 18.15
CA HIS A 38 -21.30 9.92 17.25
C HIS A 38 -21.39 8.56 16.57
N PRO A 39 -21.32 8.47 15.23
CA PRO A 39 -21.31 7.19 14.57
C PRO A 39 -20.03 6.47 15.04
N VAL A 40 -20.22 5.48 15.91
CA VAL A 40 -19.21 4.45 16.12
C VAL A 40 -19.14 3.74 14.79
N ILE A 41 -18.13 4.02 13.98
CA ILE A 41 -17.87 3.30 12.74
C ILE A 41 -17.41 1.90 13.17
N ASN A 42 -18.36 1.03 13.41
CA ASN A 42 -18.10 -0.39 13.60
C ASN A 42 -17.82 -0.99 12.22
N ILE A 43 -16.56 -1.05 11.82
CA ILE A 43 -16.12 -1.57 10.52
C ILE A 43 -16.22 -3.12 10.49
N SER A 44 -16.71 -3.73 11.56
CA SER A 44 -16.82 -5.17 11.72
C SER A 44 -18.16 -5.72 11.23
N GLN A 45 -18.52 -5.52 9.97
CA GLN A 45 -19.55 -6.34 9.33
C GLN A 45 -18.92 -7.16 8.20
N PRO A 46 -18.89 -8.49 8.33
CA PRO A 46 -18.49 -9.34 7.22
C PRO A 46 -19.60 -9.30 6.17
N LEU A 47 -19.28 -8.76 4.99
CA LEU A 47 -20.12 -8.94 3.83
C LEU A 47 -19.92 -10.35 3.29
N PRO A 48 -20.98 -11.15 3.09
CA PRO A 48 -20.86 -12.45 2.46
C PRO A 48 -20.64 -12.24 0.97
N VAL A 49 -19.40 -12.30 0.54
CA VAL A 49 -19.04 -12.47 -0.87
C VAL A 49 -17.97 -13.54 -0.91
N GLU A 50 -18.34 -14.71 -1.38
CA GLU A 50 -17.38 -15.68 -1.90
C GLU A 50 -16.66 -15.03 -3.08
N VAL A 51 -15.54 -14.36 -2.80
CA VAL A 51 -14.56 -14.04 -3.82
C VAL A 51 -13.77 -15.32 -4.02
N PRO A 52 -13.75 -15.92 -5.23
CA PRO A 52 -12.81 -17.00 -5.48
C PRO A 52 -11.43 -16.44 -5.15
N LEU A 53 -10.81 -17.01 -4.14
CA LEU A 53 -9.40 -16.75 -3.84
C LEU A 53 -8.65 -16.97 -5.16
N PRO A 54 -7.82 -16.01 -5.61
CA PRO A 54 -6.89 -16.35 -6.65
C PRO A 54 -6.19 -17.61 -6.14
N HIS A 55 -6.18 -18.66 -6.96
CA HIS A 55 -5.41 -19.86 -6.68
C HIS A 55 -3.94 -19.42 -6.59
N VAL A 56 -3.55 -18.91 -5.42
CA VAL A 56 -2.17 -18.90 -5.01
C VAL A 56 -1.91 -20.37 -4.73
N LEU A 57 -1.39 -21.05 -5.72
CA LEU A 57 -0.84 -22.39 -5.51
C LEU A 57 0.09 -22.24 -4.31
N PRO A 58 -0.08 -23.02 -3.25
CA PRO A 58 0.90 -23.03 -2.18
C PRO A 58 2.22 -23.41 -2.87
N VAL A 59 3.14 -22.44 -2.93
CA VAL A 59 4.52 -22.76 -3.19
C VAL A 59 4.86 -23.71 -2.06
N SER A 60 5.06 -24.99 -2.41
CA SER A 60 5.32 -26.02 -1.44
C SER A 60 6.56 -25.58 -0.65
N VAL A 61 6.39 -25.29 0.64
CA VAL A 61 7.47 -25.05 1.62
C VAL A 61 8.42 -26.29 1.68
N GLY A 62 8.09 -27.37 0.97
CA GLY A 62 8.76 -28.65 1.00
C GLY A 62 10.10 -28.74 0.30
N ASP A 63 10.51 -27.73 -0.48
CA ASP A 63 11.80 -27.85 -1.19
C ASP A 63 13.01 -27.42 -0.34
N TYR A 64 12.81 -26.83 0.83
CA TYR A 64 13.89 -26.31 1.68
C TYR A 64 14.48 -27.34 2.66
N ASP A 65 13.76 -28.44 2.90
CA ASP A 65 14.18 -29.51 3.84
C ASP A 65 14.93 -30.65 3.14
N ARG A 66 15.30 -30.46 1.87
CA ARG A 66 16.09 -31.43 1.14
C ARG A 66 17.54 -31.44 1.63
N ASP A 67 18.09 -32.63 1.75
CA ASP A 67 19.52 -32.82 2.08
C ASP A 67 20.37 -32.30 0.91
N LEU A 68 20.94 -31.08 1.07
CA LEU A 68 21.86 -30.46 0.11
C LEU A 68 23.24 -30.34 0.75
N PRO A 69 24.00 -31.45 0.78
CA PRO A 69 25.22 -31.54 1.57
C PRO A 69 26.37 -30.71 1.02
N VAL A 70 26.36 -30.42 -0.28
CA VAL A 70 27.41 -29.60 -0.89
C VAL A 70 27.06 -28.14 -0.81
N GLN A 71 27.92 -27.36 -0.19
CA GLN A 71 27.66 -25.92 0.03
C GLN A 71 28.86 -25.09 -0.40
N GLU A 72 28.57 -23.92 -0.95
CA GLU A 72 29.56 -22.92 -1.33
C GLU A 72 29.06 -21.51 -0.97
N GLN A 73 29.99 -20.65 -0.61
CA GLN A 73 29.71 -19.23 -0.38
C GLN A 73 30.69 -18.38 -1.19
N GLU A 74 30.17 -17.36 -1.84
CA GLU A 74 30.91 -16.38 -2.62
C GLU A 74 30.45 -14.98 -2.21
N THR A 75 31.40 -14.06 -2.07
CA THR A 75 31.11 -12.64 -1.83
C THR A 75 31.53 -11.82 -3.05
N ILE A 76 30.57 -11.14 -3.66
CA ILE A 76 30.78 -10.23 -4.79
C ILE A 76 30.77 -8.81 -4.26
N GLN A 77 31.86 -8.06 -4.48
CA GLN A 77 31.95 -6.64 -4.10
C GLN A 77 32.22 -5.79 -5.34
N LYS A 78 31.44 -4.73 -5.52
CA LYS A 78 31.59 -3.76 -6.62
C LYS A 78 31.25 -2.34 -6.16
N SER A 79 31.85 -1.37 -6.83
CA SER A 79 31.56 0.04 -6.62
C SER A 79 31.23 0.70 -7.96
N PHE A 80 30.23 1.60 -7.94
CA PHE A 80 29.77 2.37 -9.10
C PHE A 80 29.69 3.83 -8.73
N SER A 81 29.70 4.72 -9.72
CA SER A 81 29.62 6.17 -9.48
C SER A 81 28.47 6.78 -10.25
N PHE A 82 27.62 7.50 -9.54
CA PHE A 82 26.52 8.30 -10.12
C PHE A 82 26.87 9.80 -10.21
N SER A 83 28.16 10.14 -10.09
CA SER A 83 28.61 11.52 -10.18
C SER A 83 28.19 12.14 -11.51
N GLY A 84 27.54 13.30 -11.45
CA GLY A 84 27.07 14.04 -12.63
C GLY A 84 25.82 13.47 -13.33
N ALA A 85 25.22 12.37 -12.83
CA ALA A 85 23.97 11.87 -13.35
C ALA A 85 22.79 12.77 -12.89
N PRO A 86 21.94 13.27 -13.82
CA PRO A 86 20.81 14.12 -13.47
C PRO A 86 19.70 13.37 -12.74
N HIS A 87 19.53 12.08 -13.02
CA HIS A 87 18.63 11.16 -12.35
C HIS A 87 19.39 9.93 -11.92
N LYS A 88 19.18 9.51 -10.70
CA LYS A 88 19.80 8.32 -10.14
C LYS A 88 18.73 7.29 -9.87
N SER A 89 18.91 6.07 -10.37
CA SER A 89 17.97 4.99 -10.13
C SER A 89 18.68 3.65 -9.91
N LEU A 90 18.10 2.86 -9.01
CA LEU A 90 18.56 1.52 -8.68
C LEU A 90 17.42 0.53 -8.95
N GLU A 91 17.67 -0.48 -9.77
CA GLU A 91 16.77 -1.61 -9.95
C GLU A 91 17.43 -2.89 -9.43
N ILE A 92 16.74 -3.63 -8.54
CA ILE A 92 17.16 -4.94 -8.06
C ILE A 92 16.01 -5.91 -8.29
N ASP A 93 16.25 -6.99 -9.04
CA ASP A 93 15.32 -8.10 -9.24
C ASP A 93 15.96 -9.41 -8.78
N ASN A 94 15.69 -9.74 -7.51
CA ASN A 94 16.13 -10.99 -6.88
C ASN A 94 14.99 -12.01 -6.83
N VAL A 95 15.32 -13.28 -6.54
CA VAL A 95 14.34 -14.36 -6.32
C VAL A 95 14.47 -14.97 -4.93
N TRP A 96 15.68 -15.29 -4.50
CA TRP A 96 15.97 -15.82 -3.15
C TRP A 96 16.98 -14.94 -2.44
N GLY A 97 16.62 -14.52 -1.25
CA GLY A 97 17.47 -13.77 -0.36
C GLY A 97 16.98 -12.37 -0.05
N SER A 98 17.63 -11.75 0.92
CA SER A 98 17.31 -10.43 1.45
C SER A 98 17.94 -9.31 0.63
N ILE A 99 17.34 -8.12 0.74
CA ILE A 99 17.88 -6.91 0.10
C ILE A 99 17.90 -5.81 1.16
N GLU A 100 19.07 -5.25 1.40
CA GLU A 100 19.26 -4.09 2.25
C GLU A 100 19.82 -2.92 1.43
N VAL A 101 19.11 -1.78 1.43
CA VAL A 101 19.52 -0.55 0.75
C VAL A 101 19.59 0.57 1.77
N VAL A 102 20.75 1.21 1.88
CA VAL A 102 21.00 2.32 2.81
C VAL A 102 21.45 3.55 2.04
N GLY A 103 20.71 4.64 2.16
CA GLY A 103 21.06 5.94 1.60
C GLY A 103 22.22 6.60 2.32
N THR A 104 23.13 7.17 1.57
CA THR A 104 24.32 7.89 2.07
C THR A 104 24.44 9.26 1.41
N ASN A 105 25.31 10.12 1.94
CA ASN A 105 25.60 11.42 1.33
C ASN A 105 26.66 11.34 0.22
N SER A 106 27.03 10.14 -0.22
CA SER A 106 28.03 9.89 -1.27
C SER A 106 27.34 9.64 -2.60
N ASP A 107 27.92 10.10 -3.71
CA ASP A 107 27.49 9.76 -5.08
C ASP A 107 27.97 8.36 -5.53
N GLN A 108 28.65 7.64 -4.66
CA GLN A 108 29.10 6.28 -4.95
C GLN A 108 28.09 5.25 -4.47
N VAL A 109 27.92 4.21 -5.26
CA VAL A 109 27.19 2.99 -4.88
C VAL A 109 28.21 1.92 -4.51
N GLN A 110 28.05 1.37 -3.31
CA GLN A 110 28.81 0.20 -2.85
C GLN A 110 27.87 -0.98 -2.81
N LEU A 111 28.21 -2.02 -3.54
CA LEU A 111 27.46 -3.28 -3.61
C LEU A 111 28.27 -4.40 -2.96
N THR A 112 27.63 -5.12 -2.05
CA THR A 112 28.09 -6.41 -1.54
C THR A 112 26.98 -7.43 -1.73
N VAL A 113 27.26 -8.54 -2.38
CA VAL A 113 26.33 -9.66 -2.55
C VAL A 113 26.96 -10.92 -1.95
N ASN A 114 26.26 -11.51 -0.99
CA ASN A 114 26.64 -12.81 -0.45
C ASN A 114 25.82 -13.89 -1.19
N LYS A 115 26.49 -14.63 -2.06
CA LYS A 115 25.90 -15.74 -2.82
C LYS A 115 26.17 -17.04 -2.09
N ALA A 116 25.13 -17.71 -1.63
CA ALA A 116 25.18 -19.03 -1.01
C ALA A 116 24.53 -20.05 -1.95
N THR A 117 25.28 -21.07 -2.34
CA THR A 117 24.80 -22.17 -3.18
C THR A 117 24.80 -23.46 -2.37
N ARG A 118 23.68 -24.18 -2.40
CA ARG A 118 23.54 -25.51 -1.82
C ARG A 118 23.12 -26.49 -2.91
N ALA A 119 23.71 -27.69 -2.99
CA ALA A 119 23.48 -28.65 -4.03
C ALA A 119 23.51 -30.09 -3.51
N GLU A 120 22.84 -31.02 -4.21
CA GLU A 120 22.83 -32.46 -3.94
C GLU A 120 24.20 -33.11 -4.19
N SER A 121 24.95 -32.55 -5.16
CA SER A 121 26.26 -33.07 -5.57
C SER A 121 27.19 -31.98 -6.08
N LYS A 122 28.48 -32.28 -6.26
CA LYS A 122 29.45 -31.37 -6.89
C LYS A 122 29.07 -31.00 -8.32
N ASP A 123 28.53 -31.93 -9.06
CA ASP A 123 28.10 -31.68 -10.46
C ASP A 123 26.94 -30.69 -10.49
N LYS A 124 26.00 -30.81 -9.55
CA LYS A 124 24.90 -29.88 -9.38
C LYS A 124 25.37 -28.46 -8.89
N LEU A 125 26.43 -28.44 -8.09
CA LEU A 125 27.05 -27.17 -7.72
C LEU A 125 27.67 -26.47 -8.93
N GLU A 126 28.40 -27.20 -9.79
CA GLU A 126 28.97 -26.65 -11.02
C GLU A 126 27.87 -26.21 -12.02
N GLN A 127 26.76 -26.93 -12.08
CA GLN A 127 25.58 -26.56 -12.86
C GLN A 127 25.04 -25.24 -12.36
N ALA A 128 24.80 -25.09 -11.04
CA ALA A 128 24.31 -23.88 -10.42
C ALA A 128 25.18 -22.64 -10.69
N ARG A 129 26.52 -22.81 -10.67
CA ARG A 129 27.47 -21.73 -10.99
C ARG A 129 27.33 -21.20 -12.41
N LYS A 130 27.02 -22.09 -13.37
CA LYS A 130 26.86 -21.72 -14.78
C LYS A 130 25.50 -21.12 -15.08
N GLU A 131 24.46 -21.62 -14.44
CA GLU A 131 23.08 -21.28 -14.75
C GLU A 131 22.58 -20.05 -13.95
N VAL A 132 23.07 -19.85 -12.72
CA VAL A 132 22.61 -18.74 -11.86
C VAL A 132 23.65 -17.65 -11.79
N THR A 133 23.38 -16.56 -12.48
CA THR A 133 24.27 -15.41 -12.62
C THR A 133 23.64 -14.13 -12.03
N LEU A 134 24.50 -13.21 -11.65
CA LEU A 134 24.13 -11.83 -11.35
C LEU A 134 24.49 -10.94 -12.54
N ASP A 135 23.49 -10.54 -13.30
CA ASP A 135 23.65 -9.63 -14.42
C ASP A 135 23.63 -8.20 -13.91
N ILE A 136 24.70 -7.46 -14.15
CA ILE A 136 24.87 -6.08 -13.72
C ILE A 136 24.91 -5.21 -14.96
N THR A 137 23.96 -4.28 -15.05
CA THR A 137 23.91 -3.26 -16.10
C THR A 137 24.08 -1.88 -15.47
N GLU A 138 25.11 -1.17 -15.89
CA GLU A 138 25.33 0.22 -15.54
C GLU A 138 25.12 1.08 -16.78
N GLN A 139 24.19 2.01 -16.67
CA GLN A 139 23.95 3.04 -17.70
C GLN A 139 23.93 4.40 -17.00
N GLN A 140 23.93 5.48 -17.76
CA GLN A 140 24.00 6.83 -17.22
C GLN A 140 22.92 7.08 -16.14
N GLY A 141 23.29 6.97 -14.86
CA GLY A 141 22.42 7.14 -13.72
C GLY A 141 21.53 5.95 -13.34
N LEU A 142 21.58 4.83 -14.07
CA LEU A 142 20.86 3.61 -13.76
C LEU A 142 21.84 2.48 -13.41
N LEU A 143 21.63 1.86 -12.25
CA LEU A 143 22.25 0.58 -11.90
C LEU A 143 21.15 -0.48 -11.81
N LYS A 144 21.22 -1.51 -12.66
CA LYS A 144 20.31 -2.65 -12.64
C LYS A 144 21.06 -3.92 -12.25
N LEU A 145 20.55 -4.58 -11.23
CA LEU A 145 21.01 -5.86 -10.69
C LEU A 145 19.92 -6.89 -10.92
N TYR A 146 20.19 -7.88 -11.77
CA TYR A 146 19.22 -8.90 -12.12
C TYR A 146 19.79 -10.27 -11.86
N VAL A 147 19.13 -11.04 -10.97
CA VAL A 147 19.50 -12.44 -10.73
C VAL A 147 18.86 -13.29 -11.81
N ASN A 148 19.67 -13.79 -12.72
CA ASN A 148 19.26 -14.67 -13.81
C ASN A 148 19.40 -16.14 -13.42
N GLY A 149 18.56 -17.01 -14.00
CA GLY A 149 18.61 -18.43 -13.72
C GLY A 149 17.42 -19.19 -14.29
N PRO A 150 17.45 -20.52 -14.24
CA PRO A 150 16.40 -21.38 -14.83
C PRO A 150 15.04 -21.21 -14.15
N PHE A 151 14.99 -20.66 -12.94
CA PHE A 151 13.76 -20.33 -12.22
C PHE A 151 13.00 -19.11 -12.80
N ARG A 152 13.57 -18.40 -13.77
CA ARG A 152 12.88 -17.31 -14.46
C ARG A 152 11.98 -17.87 -15.56
N CYS A 153 10.72 -17.47 -15.55
CA CYS A 153 9.81 -17.77 -16.65
C CYS A 153 10.10 -16.85 -17.84
N HIS A 154 10.33 -17.41 -19.02
CA HIS A 154 10.29 -16.68 -20.28
C HIS A 154 8.90 -16.89 -20.88
N CYS A 155 8.25 -15.81 -21.34
CA CYS A 155 6.85 -15.81 -21.79
C CYS A 155 6.55 -16.77 -22.96
N ASP A 156 7.57 -17.21 -23.70
CA ASP A 156 7.44 -18.04 -24.90
C ASP A 156 7.29 -19.53 -24.59
N ASP A 157 7.73 -20.02 -23.42
CA ASP A 157 7.79 -21.44 -23.11
C ASP A 157 6.69 -21.94 -22.15
N GLY A 158 5.81 -21.04 -21.69
CA GLY A 158 4.84 -21.36 -20.63
C GLY A 158 5.54 -21.66 -19.29
N CYS A 159 5.05 -21.07 -18.21
CA CYS A 159 5.54 -21.38 -16.85
C CYS A 159 5.01 -22.76 -16.42
N GLY A 160 5.55 -23.84 -17.00
CA GLY A 160 5.29 -25.20 -16.56
C GLY A 160 5.85 -25.44 -15.15
N HIS A 161 5.37 -26.49 -14.48
CA HIS A 161 5.98 -26.98 -13.25
C HIS A 161 7.44 -27.34 -13.57
N ARG A 162 8.37 -26.52 -13.08
CA ARG A 162 9.79 -26.89 -13.17
C ARG A 162 10.11 -27.83 -12.03
N GLU A 163 10.69 -28.95 -12.39
CA GLU A 163 11.26 -29.86 -11.43
C GLU A 163 12.41 -29.18 -10.70
N PHE A 164 12.65 -29.59 -9.48
CA PHE A 164 13.79 -29.13 -8.69
C PHE A 164 15.10 -29.51 -9.37
N GLU A 165 15.96 -28.53 -9.62
CA GLU A 165 17.21 -28.71 -10.38
C GLU A 165 18.32 -29.40 -9.59
N GLY A 166 18.09 -29.76 -8.34
CA GLY A 166 19.09 -30.36 -7.45
C GLY A 166 20.02 -29.35 -6.77
N TYR A 167 19.69 -28.07 -6.84
CA TYR A 167 20.42 -27.00 -6.15
C TYR A 167 19.52 -25.82 -5.81
N VAL A 168 19.96 -25.00 -4.84
CA VAL A 168 19.36 -23.72 -4.45
C VAL A 168 20.45 -22.67 -4.40
N VAL A 169 20.21 -21.50 -4.98
CA VAL A 169 21.10 -20.34 -4.92
C VAL A 169 20.39 -19.17 -4.25
N LYS A 170 20.94 -18.71 -3.15
CA LYS A 170 20.49 -17.54 -2.41
C LYS A 170 21.46 -16.40 -2.59
N MET A 171 20.96 -15.18 -2.89
CA MET A 171 21.76 -13.97 -3.00
C MET A 171 21.22 -12.92 -2.03
N ASP A 172 22.01 -12.59 -1.01
CA ASP A 172 21.70 -11.51 -0.08
C ASP A 172 22.46 -10.24 -0.51
N PHE A 173 21.71 -9.17 -0.76
CA PHE A 173 22.20 -7.91 -1.27
C PHE A 173 22.34 -6.89 -0.15
N GLN A 174 23.48 -6.20 -0.08
CA GLN A 174 23.73 -5.05 0.78
C GLN A 174 24.26 -3.91 -0.09
N LEU A 175 23.53 -2.79 -0.10
CA LEU A 175 23.89 -1.63 -0.90
C LEU A 175 23.96 -0.37 -0.05
N ARG A 176 25.01 0.44 -0.32
CA ARG A 176 25.06 1.84 0.09
C ARG A 176 24.93 2.68 -1.16
N VAL A 177 23.93 3.57 -1.19
CA VAL A 177 23.57 4.36 -2.39
C VAL A 177 23.43 5.84 -2.02
N PRO A 178 23.44 6.77 -2.98
CA PRO A 178 23.04 8.16 -2.71
C PRO A 178 21.62 8.20 -2.11
N ARG A 179 21.34 9.14 -1.20
CA ARG A 179 19.99 9.29 -0.64
C ARG A 179 18.98 9.74 -1.69
N ASP A 180 19.40 10.62 -2.60
CA ASP A 180 18.55 11.16 -3.66
C ASP A 180 18.56 10.21 -4.86
N ILE A 181 17.92 9.06 -4.71
CA ILE A 181 17.86 8.00 -5.71
C ILE A 181 16.46 7.38 -5.73
N ASP A 182 15.97 7.10 -6.93
CA ASP A 182 14.77 6.30 -7.12
C ASP A 182 15.11 4.82 -7.02
N ILE A 183 14.32 4.05 -6.30
CA ILE A 183 14.58 2.62 -6.10
C ILE A 183 13.44 1.76 -6.59
N LYS A 184 13.79 0.68 -7.29
CA LYS A 184 12.90 -0.40 -7.66
C LYS A 184 13.49 -1.72 -7.20
N VAL A 185 12.94 -2.26 -6.12
CA VAL A 185 13.48 -3.43 -5.44
C VAL A 185 12.45 -4.54 -5.41
N LYS A 186 12.86 -5.73 -5.84
CA LYS A 186 12.00 -6.91 -5.84
C LYS A 186 12.77 -8.13 -5.34
N THR A 187 12.12 -8.91 -4.46
CA THR A 187 12.54 -10.27 -4.10
C THR A 187 11.29 -11.16 -3.96
N VAL A 188 11.46 -12.47 -3.93
CA VAL A 188 10.32 -13.41 -3.88
C VAL A 188 10.37 -14.29 -2.64
N ASN A 189 11.48 -15.01 -2.42
CA ASN A 189 11.57 -16.02 -1.37
C ASN A 189 12.70 -15.76 -0.39
N GLU A 190 12.48 -16.17 0.87
CA GLU A 190 13.48 -16.22 1.96
C GLU A 190 14.25 -14.92 2.21
N GLY A 191 13.61 -13.79 2.03
CA GLY A 191 14.29 -12.55 2.28
C GLY A 191 13.36 -11.43 2.70
N ARG A 192 13.82 -10.62 3.62
CA ARG A 192 13.21 -9.33 3.92
C ARG A 192 13.83 -8.25 3.04
N VAL A 193 13.06 -7.22 2.77
CA VAL A 193 13.57 -5.99 2.14
C VAL A 193 13.67 -4.92 3.21
N VAL A 194 14.87 -4.39 3.38
CA VAL A 194 15.14 -3.28 4.32
C VAL A 194 15.64 -2.09 3.53
N VAL A 195 14.97 -0.95 3.67
CA VAL A 195 15.37 0.31 3.02
C VAL A 195 15.51 1.40 4.08
N ARG A 196 16.61 2.10 4.06
CA ARG A 196 16.85 3.21 5.00
C ARG A 196 17.37 4.44 4.30
N ASP A 197 16.97 5.61 4.80
CA ASP A 197 17.53 6.92 4.40
C ASP A 197 17.38 7.25 2.92
N ILE A 198 16.24 6.96 2.30
CA ILE A 198 15.97 7.24 0.88
C ILE A 198 15.02 8.43 0.75
N ASN A 199 15.35 9.36 -0.16
CA ASN A 199 14.59 10.56 -0.47
C ASN A 199 13.80 10.45 -1.78
N GLY A 200 14.24 9.65 -2.72
CA GLY A 200 13.60 9.47 -4.02
C GLY A 200 12.34 8.60 -3.97
N SER A 201 11.73 8.40 -5.12
CA SER A 201 10.57 7.52 -5.27
C SER A 201 10.96 6.06 -5.03
N PHE A 202 9.97 5.25 -4.60
CA PHE A 202 10.22 3.84 -4.32
C PHE A 202 9.16 2.92 -4.89
N LEU A 203 9.61 1.79 -5.43
CA LEU A 203 8.79 0.65 -5.79
C LEU A 203 9.41 -0.60 -5.16
N VAL A 204 8.89 -1.00 -4.00
CA VAL A 204 9.38 -2.15 -3.24
C VAL A 204 8.37 -3.27 -3.29
N ARG A 205 8.81 -4.46 -3.73
CA ARG A 205 7.96 -5.65 -3.81
C ARG A 205 8.63 -6.85 -3.18
N ASN A 206 7.88 -7.56 -2.37
CA ASN A 206 8.25 -8.87 -1.87
C ASN A 206 7.10 -9.86 -2.10
N VAL A 207 7.35 -11.15 -1.93
CA VAL A 207 6.29 -12.14 -1.89
C VAL A 207 6.30 -12.85 -0.53
N ASN A 208 7.39 -13.51 -0.19
CA ASN A 208 7.51 -14.25 1.07
C ASN A 208 8.55 -13.59 1.97
N GLY A 209 8.14 -12.53 2.65
CA GLY A 209 8.98 -11.81 3.60
C GLY A 209 8.52 -10.38 3.85
N ASP A 210 9.12 -9.78 4.85
CA ASP A 210 8.78 -8.47 5.36
C ASP A 210 9.33 -7.36 4.47
N ILE A 211 8.65 -6.22 4.49
CA ILE A 211 9.18 -4.94 3.99
C ILE A 211 9.30 -4.00 5.18
N GLU A 212 10.51 -3.50 5.42
CA GLU A 212 10.81 -2.53 6.45
C GLU A 212 11.52 -1.32 5.83
N MET A 213 10.91 -0.14 5.93
CA MET A 213 11.45 1.08 5.37
C MET A 213 11.52 2.14 6.48
N ASN A 214 12.71 2.69 6.72
CA ASN A 214 12.94 3.64 7.80
C ASN A 214 13.60 4.93 7.27
N ASN A 215 13.17 6.06 7.84
CA ASN A 215 13.70 7.38 7.51
C ASN A 215 13.52 7.75 6.03
N ILE A 216 12.30 7.55 5.52
CA ILE A 216 11.94 7.77 4.12
C ILE A 216 11.39 9.17 3.92
N ALA A 217 11.78 9.84 2.83
CA ALA A 217 11.26 11.16 2.46
C ALA A 217 10.55 11.17 1.10
N GLY A 218 10.56 10.05 0.37
CA GLY A 218 9.90 9.90 -0.92
C GLY A 218 8.46 9.39 -0.83
N SER A 219 7.85 9.24 -1.99
CA SER A 219 6.54 8.66 -2.19
C SER A 219 6.64 7.41 -3.09
N GLY A 220 5.69 6.47 -3.00
CA GLY A 220 5.74 5.31 -3.86
C GLY A 220 4.91 4.11 -3.41
N THR A 221 5.37 2.93 -3.79
CA THR A 221 4.63 1.68 -3.57
C THR A 221 5.47 0.69 -2.77
N ALA A 222 4.88 0.09 -1.73
CA ALA A 222 5.46 -1.04 -1.02
C ALA A 222 4.43 -2.17 -0.87
N ARG A 223 4.72 -3.34 -1.47
CA ARG A 223 3.78 -4.46 -1.51
C ARG A 223 4.45 -5.79 -1.20
N THR A 224 3.80 -6.58 -0.36
CA THR A 224 4.19 -7.98 -0.13
C THR A 224 2.95 -8.89 -0.16
N VAL A 225 3.16 -10.19 -0.15
CA VAL A 225 2.06 -11.17 -0.01
C VAL A 225 2.04 -11.74 1.40
N ASN A 226 3.15 -12.30 1.83
CA ASN A 226 3.29 -12.94 3.14
C ASN A 226 4.35 -12.20 3.97
N GLY A 227 3.91 -11.29 4.81
CA GLY A 227 4.76 -10.50 5.69
C GLY A 227 4.16 -9.13 5.99
N PRO A 228 4.59 -8.46 7.04
CA PRO A 228 4.22 -7.09 7.32
C PRO A 228 4.89 -6.08 6.38
N VAL A 229 4.22 -4.95 6.20
CA VAL A 229 4.78 -3.75 5.59
C VAL A 229 4.89 -2.69 6.68
N LYS A 230 6.11 -2.26 6.98
CA LYS A 230 6.40 -1.22 7.97
C LYS A 230 7.15 -0.09 7.28
N VAL A 231 6.61 1.12 7.34
CA VAL A 231 7.25 2.30 6.75
C VAL A 231 7.24 3.45 7.76
N ALA A 232 8.40 3.97 8.08
CA ALA A 232 8.56 5.17 8.88
C ALA A 232 9.08 6.32 8.00
N PHE A 233 8.28 7.35 7.90
CA PHE A 233 8.59 8.55 7.12
C PHE A 233 9.34 9.55 7.97
N ARG A 234 10.40 10.14 7.42
CA ARG A 234 11.09 11.33 7.93
C ARG A 234 10.43 12.60 7.42
N GLN A 235 9.83 12.52 6.24
CA GLN A 235 9.05 13.57 5.62
C GLN A 235 7.77 12.97 5.06
N ASN A 236 6.62 13.55 5.39
CA ASN A 236 5.34 13.06 4.90
C ASN A 236 5.29 13.03 3.37
N PRO A 237 4.74 11.98 2.75
CA PRO A 237 4.64 11.86 1.29
C PRO A 237 3.98 13.08 0.66
N GLN A 238 4.54 13.56 -0.45
CA GLN A 238 3.99 14.68 -1.22
C GLN A 238 3.20 14.22 -2.45
N GLU A 239 3.31 12.94 -2.81
CA GLU A 239 2.62 12.32 -3.93
C GLU A 239 1.87 11.08 -3.46
N ALA A 240 0.99 10.58 -4.34
CA ALA A 240 0.21 9.39 -4.06
C ALA A 240 1.12 8.19 -3.72
N SER A 241 0.70 7.43 -2.70
CA SER A 241 1.46 6.26 -2.25
C SER A 241 0.54 5.07 -2.00
N ASP A 242 1.08 3.84 -2.16
CA ASP A 242 0.30 2.61 -2.09
C ASP A 242 1.04 1.55 -1.26
N PHE A 243 0.37 1.04 -0.23
CA PHE A 243 0.92 0.05 0.70
C PHE A 243 -0.01 -1.16 0.76
N GLN A 244 0.53 -2.34 0.47
CA GLN A 244 -0.31 -3.53 0.39
C GLN A 244 0.38 -4.77 0.98
N THR A 245 -0.41 -5.56 1.73
CA THR A 245 -0.06 -6.94 2.04
C THR A 245 -1.29 -7.83 1.93
N ILE A 246 -1.10 -9.15 1.76
CA ILE A 246 -2.20 -10.10 1.88
C ILE A 246 -2.24 -10.67 3.29
N ASN A 247 -1.11 -11.17 3.78
CA ASN A 247 -1.00 -11.80 5.09
C ASN A 247 0.08 -11.08 5.93
N GLY A 248 -0.35 -10.14 6.75
CA GLY A 248 0.52 -9.35 7.61
C GLY A 248 -0.13 -8.03 8.03
N ASN A 249 0.53 -7.28 8.86
CA ASN A 249 0.09 -5.95 9.25
C ASN A 249 0.70 -4.89 8.34
N VAL A 250 0.00 -3.78 8.14
CA VAL A 250 0.57 -2.57 7.54
C VAL A 250 0.70 -1.52 8.65
N GLU A 251 1.93 -1.08 8.89
CA GLU A 251 2.24 -0.03 9.87
C GLU A 251 2.92 1.13 9.15
N LEU A 252 2.29 2.29 9.16
CA LEU A 252 2.81 3.50 8.55
C LEU A 252 2.97 4.55 9.64
N ARG A 253 4.20 5.06 9.81
CA ARG A 253 4.55 6.12 10.76
C ARG A 253 4.84 7.40 10.02
N PHE A 254 4.14 8.46 10.40
CA PHE A 254 4.24 9.79 9.78
C PHE A 254 4.75 10.82 10.79
N THR A 255 5.35 11.88 10.28
CA THR A 255 5.74 13.02 11.11
C THR A 255 4.55 13.91 11.41
N GLN A 256 4.68 14.78 12.41
CA GLN A 256 3.70 15.81 12.72
C GLN A 256 3.31 16.63 11.49
N GLY A 257 2.08 17.17 11.47
CA GLY A 257 1.59 17.97 10.36
C GLY A 257 1.17 17.15 9.13
N LEU A 258 0.91 15.85 9.30
CA LEU A 258 0.36 15.03 8.22
C LEU A 258 -0.93 15.64 7.68
N ALA A 259 -0.99 15.81 6.35
CA ALA A 259 -2.19 16.20 5.60
C ALA A 259 -2.31 15.26 4.40
N ALA A 260 -3.29 14.36 4.43
CA ALA A 260 -3.46 13.32 3.41
C ALA A 260 -4.89 12.79 3.37
N ASP A 261 -5.26 12.21 2.23
CA ASP A 261 -6.50 11.46 2.04
C ASP A 261 -6.19 9.96 2.00
N PHE A 262 -6.64 9.22 3.00
CA PHE A 262 -6.42 7.78 3.06
C PHE A 262 -7.56 7.00 2.42
N ARG A 263 -7.22 5.91 1.75
CA ARG A 263 -8.14 4.90 1.23
C ARG A 263 -7.75 3.54 1.79
N PHE A 264 -8.56 3.05 2.72
CA PHE A 264 -8.32 1.78 3.39
C PHE A 264 -9.19 0.68 2.83
N LYS A 265 -8.62 -0.51 2.70
CA LYS A 265 -9.35 -1.74 2.43
C LYS A 265 -8.72 -2.86 3.23
N THR A 266 -9.48 -3.41 4.17
CA THR A 266 -9.13 -4.62 4.92
C THR A 266 -10.30 -5.60 4.87
N PHE A 267 -10.01 -6.89 4.97
CA PHE A 267 -11.03 -7.92 5.04
C PHE A 267 -11.11 -8.52 6.44
N ASN A 268 -9.98 -8.97 6.98
CA ASN A 268 -9.87 -9.52 8.34
C ASN A 268 -8.84 -8.70 9.13
N GLY A 269 -9.29 -7.66 9.81
CA GLY A 269 -8.44 -6.81 10.62
C GLY A 269 -9.09 -5.49 10.98
N SER A 270 -8.40 -4.73 11.80
CA SER A 270 -8.85 -3.42 12.28
C SER A 270 -7.94 -2.31 11.76
N ILE A 271 -8.49 -1.10 11.70
CA ILE A 271 -7.74 0.10 11.28
C ILE A 271 -7.61 1.00 12.50
N TYR A 272 -6.39 1.38 12.82
CA TYR A 272 -6.05 2.27 13.93
C TYR A 272 -5.36 3.51 13.40
N SER A 273 -5.65 4.67 14.01
CA SER A 273 -5.00 5.94 13.67
C SER A 273 -4.75 6.76 14.93
N ASP A 274 -3.54 7.30 15.06
CA ASP A 274 -3.20 8.30 16.09
C ASP A 274 -3.67 9.70 15.67
N PHE A 275 -3.93 9.91 14.37
CA PHE A 275 -4.37 11.20 13.84
C PHE A 275 -5.88 11.30 13.89
N PRO A 276 -6.43 12.51 14.20
CA PRO A 276 -7.84 12.80 14.02
C PRO A 276 -8.24 12.68 12.56
N VAL A 277 -9.32 11.95 12.28
CA VAL A 277 -9.77 11.68 10.92
C VAL A 277 -11.20 12.18 10.69
N THR A 278 -11.48 12.61 9.46
CA THR A 278 -12.83 12.94 8.98
C THR A 278 -13.19 11.98 7.85
N ALA A 279 -14.40 11.40 7.89
CA ALA A 279 -14.84 10.48 6.85
C ALA A 279 -14.96 11.18 5.49
N LEU A 280 -14.45 10.56 4.45
CA LEU A 280 -14.64 10.99 3.06
C LEU A 280 -15.88 10.30 2.47
N PRO A 281 -16.59 10.97 1.54
CA PRO A 281 -17.72 10.33 0.86
C PRO A 281 -17.25 9.11 0.07
N VAL A 282 -18.11 8.09 0.05
CA VAL A 282 -17.90 6.89 -0.78
C VAL A 282 -17.90 7.33 -2.24
N ARG A 283 -16.93 6.86 -3.02
CA ARG A 283 -16.90 7.12 -4.47
C ARG A 283 -18.11 6.44 -5.12
N ALA A 284 -18.75 7.17 -6.03
CA ALA A 284 -19.89 6.63 -6.77
C ALA A 284 -19.50 5.37 -7.57
N VAL A 285 -20.44 4.44 -7.66
CA VAL A 285 -20.29 3.26 -8.52
C VAL A 285 -20.12 3.75 -9.96
N GLN A 286 -19.09 3.28 -10.64
CA GLN A 286 -18.87 3.54 -12.04
C GLN A 286 -19.52 2.44 -12.87
N GLU A 287 -20.31 2.85 -13.86
CA GLU A 287 -20.92 1.95 -14.83
C GLU A 287 -20.06 1.95 -16.11
N GLU A 288 -19.66 0.78 -16.55
CA GLU A 288 -18.97 0.58 -17.81
C GLU A 288 -19.84 -0.27 -18.76
N HIS A 289 -20.17 0.26 -19.92
CA HIS A 289 -20.89 -0.48 -20.94
C HIS A 289 -19.91 -1.25 -21.83
N ARG A 290 -19.95 -2.58 -21.77
CA ARG A 290 -19.20 -3.48 -22.65
C ARG A 290 -20.15 -4.22 -23.60
N GLY A 291 -20.51 -3.58 -24.71
CA GLY A 291 -21.53 -4.07 -25.64
C GLY A 291 -22.90 -4.11 -24.96
N ALA A 292 -23.55 -5.27 -24.93
CA ALA A 292 -24.87 -5.46 -24.29
C ALA A 292 -24.80 -5.67 -22.76
N LYS A 293 -23.59 -5.69 -22.15
CA LYS A 293 -23.41 -5.90 -20.71
C LYS A 293 -23.07 -4.59 -20.02
N VAL A 294 -23.67 -4.37 -18.87
CA VAL A 294 -23.31 -3.28 -17.95
C VAL A 294 -22.49 -3.87 -16.83
N VAL A 295 -21.28 -3.33 -16.62
CA VAL A 295 -20.37 -3.73 -15.55
C VAL A 295 -20.35 -2.62 -14.51
N PHE A 296 -20.65 -2.95 -13.26
CA PHE A 296 -20.61 -2.01 -12.13
C PHE A 296 -19.30 -2.16 -11.39
N HIS A 297 -18.54 -1.07 -11.28
CA HIS A 297 -17.34 -1.00 -10.46
C HIS A 297 -17.64 -0.24 -9.17
N ALA A 298 -17.82 -0.98 -8.07
CA ALA A 298 -17.98 -0.40 -6.74
C ALA A 298 -16.62 -0.15 -6.11
N ASP A 299 -16.39 1.07 -5.62
CA ASP A 299 -15.24 1.38 -4.78
C ASP A 299 -15.48 0.80 -3.37
N ARG A 300 -14.65 -0.16 -2.97
CA ARG A 300 -14.77 -0.85 -1.67
C ARG A 300 -13.83 -0.26 -0.61
N TYR A 301 -13.31 0.94 -0.84
CA TYR A 301 -12.42 1.60 0.09
C TYR A 301 -13.18 2.47 1.10
N THR A 302 -12.79 2.36 2.36
CA THR A 302 -13.16 3.36 3.37
C THR A 302 -12.22 4.55 3.22
N GLY A 303 -12.76 5.72 2.91
CA GLY A 303 -12.00 6.96 2.77
C GLY A 303 -12.01 7.78 4.05
N VAL A 304 -10.86 8.27 4.47
CA VAL A 304 -10.76 9.25 5.57
C VAL A 304 -9.74 10.33 5.21
N ARG A 305 -9.96 11.53 5.75
CA ARG A 305 -9.10 12.69 5.61
C ARG A 305 -8.42 13.01 6.92
N VAL A 306 -7.12 13.23 6.86
CA VAL A 306 -6.32 13.78 7.96
C VAL A 306 -6.05 15.26 7.66
N SER A 307 -6.29 16.14 8.64
CA SER A 307 -6.10 17.60 8.53
C SER A 307 -6.83 18.19 7.30
N SER A 308 -6.14 18.97 6.48
CA SER A 308 -6.68 19.60 5.26
C SER A 308 -6.83 18.64 4.07
N GLY A 309 -6.41 17.37 4.21
CA GLY A 309 -6.25 16.46 3.09
C GLY A 309 -5.02 16.78 2.27
N GLY A 310 -4.75 15.96 1.24
CA GLY A 310 -3.55 16.07 0.43
C GLY A 310 -3.39 14.87 -0.51
N PRO A 311 -2.18 14.34 -0.69
CA PRO A 311 -1.95 13.19 -1.53
C PRO A 311 -2.76 11.97 -1.06
N GLU A 312 -3.23 11.18 -2.03
CA GLU A 312 -3.96 9.95 -1.72
C GLU A 312 -2.99 8.85 -1.26
N ILE A 313 -3.24 8.31 -0.08
CA ILE A 313 -2.49 7.18 0.47
C ILE A 313 -3.42 5.97 0.52
N LYS A 314 -3.14 4.99 -0.34
CA LYS A 314 -3.84 3.74 -0.40
C LYS A 314 -3.21 2.71 0.52
N VAL A 315 -4.05 2.02 1.31
CA VAL A 315 -3.58 0.94 2.18
C VAL A 315 -4.53 -0.24 2.04
N GLU A 316 -4.01 -1.36 1.53
CA GLU A 316 -4.78 -2.60 1.37
C GLU A 316 -4.18 -3.72 2.21
N ASN A 317 -5.07 -4.43 2.91
CA ASN A 317 -4.73 -5.64 3.61
C ASN A 317 -5.87 -6.67 3.47
N LEU A 318 -5.55 -7.95 3.46
CA LEU A 318 -6.55 -9.00 3.53
C LEU A 318 -6.64 -9.56 4.96
N ASN A 319 -5.52 -9.94 5.54
CA ASN A 319 -5.44 -10.52 6.89
C ASN A 319 -4.40 -9.78 7.73
N GLY A 320 -4.87 -9.04 8.74
CA GLY A 320 -4.05 -8.28 9.68
C GLY A 320 -4.53 -6.84 9.86
N ASP A 321 -3.89 -6.11 10.73
CA ASP A 321 -4.25 -4.75 11.09
C ASP A 321 -3.55 -3.72 10.21
N ILE A 322 -4.21 -2.57 10.06
CA ILE A 322 -3.64 -1.34 9.48
C ILE A 322 -3.45 -0.33 10.61
N ARG A 323 -2.24 0.20 10.77
CA ARG A 323 -1.89 1.18 11.79
C ARG A 323 -1.26 2.42 11.16
N ILE A 324 -1.88 3.57 11.41
CA ILE A 324 -1.40 4.88 10.98
C ILE A 324 -0.97 5.63 12.24
N LEU A 325 0.32 5.70 12.46
CA LEU A 325 0.93 6.14 13.72
C LEU A 325 1.66 7.47 13.54
N GLU A 326 1.73 8.25 14.61
CA GLU A 326 2.60 9.42 14.66
C GLU A 326 4.00 9.01 15.15
N ASN A 327 5.05 9.56 14.53
CA ASN A 327 6.42 9.43 15.03
C ASN A 327 6.55 10.29 16.29
N HIS A 328 6.71 9.65 17.44
CA HIS A 328 7.14 10.30 18.67
C HIS A 328 8.68 10.19 18.74
N GLU A 329 9.40 11.26 18.35
CA GLU A 329 10.83 11.38 18.66
C GLU A 329 11.05 11.74 20.13
#